data_9a59ae2cabb963c259039c5999b106d6
#
_entry.id   9a59ae2cabb963c259039c5999b106d6
#
_cell.length_a   1.000
_cell.length_b   1.000
_cell.length_c   1.000
_cell.angle_alpha   90.00
_cell.angle_beta   90.00
_cell.angle_gamma   90.00
#
_symmetry.space_group_name_H-M   'P 1'
#
loop_
_entity.id
_entity.type
_entity.pdbx_description
1 polymer ?
#
loop_
_entity_poly.entity_id
_entity_poly.type
_entity_poly.pdbx_seq_one_letter_code
_entity_poly.pdbx_strand_id
1 'polypeptide(L)'
;MSHYKFETLQLHVGQEQPDPATDARAVPIYATTSYVFRNCEHAAARFGLTDAGNIYGRLTNSTQDVLEKRIAALEGGVAALAVASGAAAIDYVLQALGQNGGHFVAQKTIYGGSYNLLEHTLPGFGITATFVNIHDLNEVEKAIRPNTRAIYIETLGNPNSDIPDIDALAALAHKYGLPLVVDNTFGTPYLIRPIEHGADIVVHSATKFLGGHGTTLGGVIVDSGKFDWAASGKYPAIAAPNPSYHGVSFVAAAGPAAFVTYIRAVLLRDTGATISPFAAFLLLQGVETLSLRLDRHVENTKKVVEYLSKHPLVEKVNHPSLPDHPQHDLYQKYFPNGGGSIFTFEIKGGVKEAHTFIDHLEIFSLLANVADVKSLVIHPATTTHSQLTEEELLDQGIKPNTIRLSIGTEHIDDILADLDKGFAAVQAL
;
A
#
# COMPACT_ATOMS: atom_id res chain seq x y z
N MET A 1 24.98 3.45 -1.59
CA MET A 1 24.14 3.10 -2.76
C MET A 1 23.15 4.18 -3.21
N SER A 2 23.01 5.30 -2.51
CA SER A 2 22.04 6.37 -2.82
C SER A 2 22.11 7.02 -4.21
N HIS A 3 23.18 6.76 -4.96
CA HIS A 3 23.39 7.31 -6.31
C HIS A 3 22.93 6.37 -7.44
N TYR A 4 22.56 5.13 -7.13
CA TYR A 4 22.04 4.19 -8.13
C TYR A 4 20.58 4.49 -8.50
N LYS A 5 20.20 4.11 -9.72
CA LYS A 5 18.83 4.22 -10.22
C LYS A 5 17.96 3.09 -9.68
N PHE A 6 16.65 3.25 -9.81
CA PHE A 6 15.64 2.34 -9.26
C PHE A 6 15.91 0.87 -9.61
N GLU A 7 16.18 0.59 -10.89
CA GLU A 7 16.38 -0.75 -11.42
C GLU A 7 17.61 -1.45 -10.81
N THR A 8 18.63 -0.69 -10.42
CA THR A 8 19.79 -1.21 -9.71
C THR A 8 19.48 -1.41 -8.21
N LEU A 9 18.77 -0.45 -7.60
CA LEU A 9 18.38 -0.55 -6.19
C LEU A 9 17.47 -1.77 -5.95
N GLN A 10 16.48 -2.01 -6.83
CA GLN A 10 15.53 -3.13 -6.68
C GLN A 10 16.21 -4.51 -6.71
N LEU A 11 17.42 -4.60 -7.30
CA LEU A 11 18.18 -5.86 -7.42
C LEU A 11 19.20 -6.05 -6.30
N HIS A 12 19.77 -4.97 -5.76
CA HIS A 12 21.00 -5.06 -4.98
C HIS A 12 20.87 -4.64 -3.52
N VAL A 13 19.97 -3.72 -3.17
CA VAL A 13 19.87 -3.23 -1.78
C VAL A 13 19.51 -4.36 -0.82
N GLY A 14 20.27 -4.46 0.27
CA GLY A 14 20.15 -5.48 1.30
C GLY A 14 20.93 -6.77 1.01
N GLN A 15 21.50 -6.92 -0.21
CA GLN A 15 22.37 -8.04 -0.59
C GLN A 15 23.56 -7.58 -1.46
N GLU A 16 24.14 -6.46 -1.08
CA GLU A 16 25.31 -5.86 -1.74
C GLU A 16 26.51 -6.82 -1.76
N GLN A 17 26.61 -7.63 -0.71
CA GLN A 17 27.60 -8.67 -0.57
C GLN A 17 26.92 -10.05 -0.59
N PRO A 18 27.63 -11.11 -1.00
CA PRO A 18 27.12 -12.48 -0.86
C PRO A 18 26.92 -12.82 0.62
N ASP A 19 26.19 -13.90 0.90
CA ASP A 19 26.02 -14.41 2.26
C ASP A 19 27.40 -14.74 2.87
N PRO A 20 27.76 -14.15 4.03
CA PRO A 20 29.10 -14.28 4.57
C PRO A 20 29.46 -15.68 5.09
N ALA A 21 28.48 -16.57 5.27
CA ALA A 21 28.70 -17.92 5.74
C ALA A 21 28.88 -18.95 4.61
N THR A 22 28.26 -18.67 3.45
CA THR A 22 28.10 -19.64 2.35
C THR A 22 28.56 -19.14 0.99
N ASP A 23 28.89 -17.85 0.87
CA ASP A 23 29.15 -17.15 -0.39
C ASP A 23 27.97 -17.17 -1.38
N ALA A 24 26.77 -17.52 -0.92
CA ALA A 24 25.58 -17.56 -1.75
C ALA A 24 25.22 -16.16 -2.31
N ARG A 25 25.03 -16.09 -3.62
CA ARG A 25 24.63 -14.84 -4.28
C ARG A 25 23.14 -14.55 -4.11
N ALA A 26 22.27 -15.56 -4.16
CA ALA A 26 20.87 -15.43 -3.86
C ALA A 26 20.64 -15.18 -2.37
N VAL A 27 19.57 -14.47 -2.01
CA VAL A 27 19.20 -14.28 -0.60
C VAL A 27 18.83 -15.62 0.03
N PRO A 28 19.54 -16.08 1.09
CA PRO A 28 19.16 -17.32 1.76
C PRO A 28 17.83 -17.21 2.48
N ILE A 29 17.08 -18.31 2.55
CA ILE A 29 15.86 -18.42 3.33
C ILE A 29 16.19 -18.92 4.72
N TYR A 30 16.24 -18.03 5.71
CA TYR A 30 16.54 -18.37 7.10
C TYR A 30 15.28 -18.84 7.83
N ALA A 31 14.89 -20.08 7.62
CA ALA A 31 13.73 -20.72 8.27
C ALA A 31 14.07 -21.12 9.71
N THR A 32 14.19 -20.14 10.60
CA THR A 32 14.49 -20.34 12.03
C THR A 32 13.63 -19.46 12.92
N THR A 33 13.29 -19.98 14.11
CA THR A 33 12.56 -19.23 15.13
C THR A 33 13.48 -18.45 16.07
N SER A 34 14.72 -18.92 16.30
CA SER A 34 15.59 -18.40 17.35
C SER A 34 17.06 -18.41 16.95
N TYR A 35 17.83 -17.59 17.63
CA TYR A 35 19.24 -17.37 17.36
C TYR A 35 20.05 -17.57 18.64
N VAL A 36 21.24 -18.18 18.52
CA VAL A 36 22.12 -18.49 19.66
C VAL A 36 22.95 -17.27 20.06
N PHE A 37 22.99 -16.99 21.33
CA PHE A 37 23.85 -15.95 21.90
C PHE A 37 25.25 -16.57 22.30
N ARG A 38 26.27 -15.76 22.21
CA ARG A 38 27.64 -16.17 22.54
C ARG A 38 27.83 -16.45 24.06
N ASN A 39 27.16 -15.66 24.91
CA ASN A 39 27.11 -15.75 26.36
C ASN A 39 25.94 -14.92 26.93
N CYS A 40 25.77 -14.93 28.24
CA CYS A 40 24.67 -14.21 28.93
C CYS A 40 24.79 -12.69 28.78
N GLU A 41 25.99 -12.13 28.74
CA GLU A 41 26.20 -10.68 28.55
C GLU A 41 25.75 -10.24 27.14
N HIS A 42 26.12 -11.02 26.11
CA HIS A 42 25.66 -10.79 24.75
C HIS A 42 24.11 -10.88 24.66
N ALA A 43 23.50 -11.87 25.32
CA ALA A 43 22.05 -11.97 25.38
C ALA A 43 21.42 -10.71 26.02
N ALA A 44 21.94 -10.28 27.18
CA ALA A 44 21.46 -9.10 27.88
C ALA A 44 21.58 -7.82 27.01
N ALA A 45 22.70 -7.64 26.31
CA ALA A 45 22.92 -6.51 25.39
C ALA A 45 21.90 -6.48 24.24
N ARG A 46 21.56 -7.65 23.66
CA ARG A 46 20.52 -7.78 22.62
C ARG A 46 19.14 -7.35 23.13
N PHE A 47 18.72 -7.88 24.29
CA PHE A 47 17.43 -7.52 24.90
C PHE A 47 17.39 -6.08 25.42
N GLY A 48 18.53 -5.53 25.82
CA GLY A 48 18.67 -4.13 26.24
C GLY A 48 18.78 -3.12 25.09
N LEU A 49 18.71 -3.56 23.82
CA LEU A 49 18.85 -2.75 22.62
C LEU A 49 20.21 -2.02 22.49
N THR A 50 21.24 -2.49 23.20
CA THR A 50 22.62 -1.95 23.16
C THR A 50 23.52 -2.67 22.17
N ASP A 51 23.09 -3.84 21.66
CA ASP A 51 23.73 -4.58 20.58
C ASP A 51 22.70 -4.97 19.52
N ALA A 52 22.96 -4.62 18.27
CA ALA A 52 22.03 -4.88 17.16
C ALA A 52 22.13 -6.31 16.65
N GLY A 53 21.03 -6.91 16.23
CA GLY A 53 20.97 -8.20 15.54
C GLY A 53 19.79 -9.07 15.92
N ASN A 54 19.84 -10.32 15.49
CA ASN A 54 18.72 -11.24 15.64
C ASN A 54 18.60 -11.78 17.06
N ILE A 55 17.35 -11.91 17.53
CA ILE A 55 16.98 -12.50 18.83
C ILE A 55 16.01 -13.67 18.59
N TYR A 56 14.90 -13.38 17.95
CA TYR A 56 13.80 -14.30 17.72
C TYR A 56 13.11 -13.95 16.40
N GLY A 57 12.74 -14.96 15.61
CA GLY A 57 12.24 -14.81 14.23
C GLY A 57 10.96 -13.97 14.09
N ARG A 58 10.19 -13.78 15.16
CA ARG A 58 9.04 -12.86 15.16
C ARG A 58 9.47 -11.39 15.08
N LEU A 59 10.60 -11.03 15.67
CA LEU A 59 11.09 -9.66 15.71
C LEU A 59 12.02 -9.33 14.54
N THR A 60 12.94 -10.25 14.23
CA THR A 60 13.99 -10.06 13.23
C THR A 60 14.33 -11.37 12.56
N ASN A 61 14.57 -11.32 11.25
CA ASN A 61 15.02 -12.44 10.45
C ASN A 61 15.84 -11.92 9.27
N SER A 62 16.95 -12.55 8.94
CA SER A 62 17.89 -12.05 7.92
C SER A 62 17.26 -12.01 6.50
N THR A 63 16.34 -12.90 6.17
CA THR A 63 15.60 -12.85 4.88
C THR A 63 14.62 -11.68 4.83
N GLN A 64 13.91 -11.45 5.92
CA GLN A 64 12.98 -10.31 6.07
C GLN A 64 13.74 -8.98 6.03
N ASP A 65 14.90 -8.90 6.65
CA ASP A 65 15.76 -7.70 6.70
C ASP A 65 16.17 -7.23 5.29
N VAL A 66 16.45 -8.15 4.38
CA VAL A 66 16.73 -7.80 2.96
C VAL A 66 15.53 -7.15 2.31
N LEU A 67 14.33 -7.71 2.50
CA LEU A 67 13.09 -7.13 1.96
C LEU A 67 12.83 -5.73 2.54
N GLU A 68 12.98 -5.58 3.86
CA GLU A 68 12.77 -4.30 4.55
C GLU A 68 13.74 -3.22 4.05
N LYS A 69 15.03 -3.52 3.98
CA LYS A 69 16.06 -2.60 3.47
C LYS A 69 15.79 -2.20 2.01
N ARG A 70 15.40 -3.17 1.19
CA ARG A 70 15.13 -2.93 -0.23
C ARG A 70 13.94 -2.03 -0.43
N ILE A 71 12.80 -2.30 0.21
CA ILE A 71 11.62 -1.45 0.09
C ILE A 71 11.86 -0.06 0.69
N ALA A 72 12.54 0.05 1.84
CA ALA A 72 12.92 1.35 2.40
C ALA A 72 13.73 2.19 1.39
N ALA A 73 14.72 1.60 0.75
CA ALA A 73 15.54 2.30 -0.24
C ALA A 73 14.76 2.68 -1.51
N LEU A 74 13.86 1.82 -1.97
CA LEU A 74 13.03 2.09 -3.16
C LEU A 74 12.04 3.22 -2.90
N GLU A 75 11.42 3.30 -1.72
CA GLU A 75 10.53 4.40 -1.31
C GLU A 75 11.28 5.68 -0.92
N GLY A 76 12.58 5.60 -0.67
CA GLY A 76 13.36 6.74 -0.15
C GLY A 76 13.18 6.97 1.35
N GLY A 77 12.74 5.95 2.10
CA GLY A 77 12.63 5.96 3.56
C GLY A 77 13.94 5.58 4.27
N VAL A 78 13.98 5.80 5.57
CA VAL A 78 15.14 5.45 6.40
C VAL A 78 15.11 4.01 6.91
N ALA A 79 13.89 3.46 7.07
CA ALA A 79 13.68 2.10 7.54
C ALA A 79 12.32 1.56 7.10
N ALA A 80 12.18 0.24 7.06
CA ALA A 80 10.91 -0.42 6.83
C ALA A 80 10.70 -1.61 7.78
N LEU A 81 9.45 -2.03 7.91
CA LEU A 81 9.02 -3.20 8.66
C LEU A 81 8.11 -4.06 7.79
N ALA A 82 8.50 -5.30 7.55
CA ALA A 82 7.67 -6.29 6.87
C ALA A 82 6.77 -7.04 7.87
N VAL A 83 5.50 -7.20 7.51
CA VAL A 83 4.46 -7.86 8.32
C VAL A 83 3.63 -8.83 7.48
N ALA A 84 2.79 -9.62 8.13
CA ALA A 84 2.07 -10.75 7.53
C ALA A 84 1.10 -10.37 6.39
N SER A 85 0.60 -9.13 6.35
CA SER A 85 -0.34 -8.66 5.32
C SER A 85 -0.39 -7.14 5.24
N GLY A 86 -0.95 -6.60 4.15
CA GLY A 86 -1.24 -5.18 4.03
C GLY A 86 -2.20 -4.69 5.12
N ALA A 87 -3.21 -5.50 5.46
CA ALA A 87 -4.12 -5.18 6.55
C ALA A 87 -3.39 -5.03 7.89
N ALA A 88 -2.43 -5.93 8.20
CA ALA A 88 -1.60 -5.81 9.41
C ALA A 88 -0.71 -4.56 9.38
N ALA A 89 -0.18 -4.16 8.21
CA ALA A 89 0.60 -2.95 8.09
C ALA A 89 -0.24 -1.71 8.41
N ILE A 90 -1.44 -1.61 7.83
CA ILE A 90 -2.38 -0.51 8.08
C ILE A 90 -2.81 -0.49 9.55
N ASP A 91 -3.24 -1.63 10.09
CA ASP A 91 -3.70 -1.74 11.48
C ASP A 91 -2.61 -1.33 12.48
N TYR A 92 -1.37 -1.78 12.28
CA TYR A 92 -0.26 -1.39 13.14
C TYR A 92 0.07 0.11 13.09
N VAL A 93 -0.01 0.73 11.90
CA VAL A 93 0.18 2.19 11.78
C VAL A 93 -0.94 2.92 12.51
N LEU A 94 -2.20 2.52 12.30
CA LEU A 94 -3.35 3.16 12.95
C LEU A 94 -3.33 2.95 14.48
N GLN A 95 -3.00 1.76 14.96
CA GLN A 95 -2.86 1.51 16.40
C GLN A 95 -1.69 2.28 17.02
N ALA A 96 -0.52 2.33 16.34
CA ALA A 96 0.65 3.06 16.84
C ALA A 96 0.36 4.55 17.04
N LEU A 97 -0.35 5.17 16.09
CA LEU A 97 -0.71 6.58 16.13
C LEU A 97 -1.94 6.87 16.99
N GLY A 98 -2.96 5.98 16.91
CA GLY A 98 -4.30 6.20 17.45
C GLY A 98 -4.50 5.88 18.93
N GLN A 99 -3.45 5.54 19.68
CA GLN A 99 -3.56 5.20 21.10
C GLN A 99 -4.30 6.27 21.92
N ASN A 100 -4.96 5.83 22.97
CA ASN A 100 -5.68 6.69 23.92
C ASN A 100 -6.78 7.57 23.28
N GLY A 101 -7.57 6.97 22.38
CA GLY A 101 -8.72 7.65 21.78
C GLY A 101 -8.33 8.56 20.61
N GLY A 102 -7.34 8.18 19.83
CA GLY A 102 -6.92 8.92 18.64
C GLY A 102 -7.99 8.95 17.55
N HIS A 103 -7.94 10.01 16.75
CA HIS A 103 -8.83 10.23 15.61
C HIS A 103 -8.00 10.34 14.32
N PHE A 104 -8.56 9.88 13.20
CA PHE A 104 -7.97 10.00 11.88
C PHE A 104 -8.88 10.79 10.95
N VAL A 105 -8.29 11.59 10.06
CA VAL A 105 -8.98 12.13 8.90
C VAL A 105 -8.59 11.25 7.72
N ALA A 106 -9.54 10.58 7.12
CA ALA A 106 -9.29 9.59 6.07
C ALA A 106 -10.00 9.98 4.77
N GLN A 107 -9.33 9.73 3.65
CA GLN A 107 -9.95 9.78 2.34
C GLN A 107 -11.13 8.79 2.29
N LYS A 108 -12.28 9.20 1.74
CA LYS A 108 -13.47 8.32 1.70
C LYS A 108 -13.39 7.23 0.62
N THR A 109 -12.67 7.49 -0.46
CA THR A 109 -12.46 6.56 -1.58
C THR A 109 -11.19 5.72 -1.38
N ILE A 110 -11.11 4.98 -0.27
CA ILE A 110 -10.00 4.07 0.07
C ILE A 110 -10.41 2.61 -0.09
N TYR A 111 -9.44 1.72 -0.02
CA TYR A 111 -9.67 0.29 0.01
C TYR A 111 -10.74 -0.10 1.05
N GLY A 112 -11.76 -0.89 0.61
CA GLY A 112 -12.89 -1.24 1.47
C GLY A 112 -12.51 -1.90 2.80
N GLY A 113 -11.39 -2.65 2.85
CA GLY A 113 -10.86 -3.19 4.09
C GLY A 113 -10.33 -2.13 5.04
N SER A 114 -9.69 -1.08 4.55
CA SER A 114 -9.23 0.06 5.35
C SER A 114 -10.40 0.90 5.85
N TYR A 115 -11.41 1.09 4.99
CA TYR A 115 -12.66 1.75 5.38
C TYR A 115 -13.34 0.98 6.53
N ASN A 116 -13.56 -0.32 6.35
CA ASN A 116 -14.20 -1.16 7.37
C ASN A 116 -13.40 -1.22 8.68
N LEU A 117 -12.07 -1.24 8.59
CA LEU A 117 -11.20 -1.20 9.77
C LEU A 117 -11.41 0.11 10.57
N LEU A 118 -11.38 1.26 9.89
CA LEU A 118 -11.53 2.57 10.51
C LEU A 118 -12.95 2.85 10.99
N GLU A 119 -14.00 2.43 10.24
CA GLU A 119 -15.39 2.74 10.56
C GLU A 119 -15.99 1.79 11.60
N HIS A 120 -15.66 0.49 11.54
CA HIS A 120 -16.37 -0.52 12.33
C HIS A 120 -15.50 -1.23 13.36
N THR A 121 -14.24 -1.52 13.05
CA THR A 121 -13.39 -2.34 13.93
C THR A 121 -12.68 -1.50 14.98
N LEU A 122 -11.95 -0.47 14.58
CA LEU A 122 -11.15 0.34 15.50
C LEU A 122 -11.95 1.19 16.49
N PRO A 123 -13.20 1.62 16.23
CA PRO A 123 -14.03 2.25 17.26
C PRO A 123 -14.24 1.39 18.51
N GLY A 124 -14.27 0.06 18.36
CA GLY A 124 -14.29 -0.88 19.48
C GLY A 124 -13.05 -0.81 20.39
N PHE A 125 -11.94 -0.25 19.88
CA PHE A 125 -10.69 0.00 20.59
C PHE A 125 -10.50 1.48 20.95
N GLY A 126 -11.53 2.32 20.76
CA GLY A 126 -11.50 3.75 21.06
C GLY A 126 -10.81 4.62 20.00
N ILE A 127 -10.46 4.07 18.84
CA ILE A 127 -9.87 4.81 17.73
C ILE A 127 -10.98 5.15 16.72
N THR A 128 -11.07 6.41 16.31
CA THR A 128 -12.16 6.89 15.44
C THR A 128 -11.63 7.55 14.18
N ALA A 129 -12.48 7.69 13.16
CA ALA A 129 -12.14 8.39 11.93
C ALA A 129 -13.25 9.33 11.47
N THR A 130 -12.90 10.28 10.63
CA THR A 130 -13.83 11.07 9.81
C THR A 130 -13.39 10.92 8.36
N PHE A 131 -14.29 10.40 7.53
CA PHE A 131 -14.07 10.27 6.10
C PHE A 131 -14.44 11.57 5.40
N VAL A 132 -13.59 12.04 4.51
CA VAL A 132 -13.70 13.32 3.84
C VAL A 132 -13.50 13.19 2.33
N ASN A 133 -14.06 14.15 1.58
CA ASN A 133 -13.63 14.36 0.21
C ASN A 133 -12.23 14.95 0.21
N ILE A 134 -11.23 14.14 -0.13
CA ILE A 134 -9.81 14.52 -0.06
C ILE A 134 -9.42 15.62 -1.05
N HIS A 135 -10.26 15.90 -2.04
CA HIS A 135 -10.06 16.99 -3.03
C HIS A 135 -10.54 18.35 -2.51
N ASP A 136 -11.28 18.41 -1.39
CA ASP A 136 -11.65 19.65 -0.71
C ASP A 136 -10.80 19.83 0.56
N LEU A 137 -9.70 20.59 0.44
CA LEU A 137 -8.81 20.87 1.57
C LEU A 137 -9.52 21.58 2.74
N ASN A 138 -10.60 22.35 2.49
CA ASN A 138 -11.38 22.96 3.57
C ASN A 138 -12.18 21.93 4.36
N GLU A 139 -12.72 20.90 3.69
CA GLU A 139 -13.38 19.77 4.36
C GLU A 139 -12.38 18.99 5.19
N VAL A 140 -11.21 18.67 4.63
CA VAL A 140 -10.12 17.99 5.33
C VAL A 140 -9.71 18.78 6.59
N GLU A 141 -9.48 20.10 6.46
CA GLU A 141 -9.06 20.95 7.58
C GLU A 141 -10.13 21.02 8.69
N LYS A 142 -11.41 21.14 8.32
CA LYS A 142 -12.53 21.17 9.28
C LYS A 142 -12.71 19.85 10.03
N ALA A 143 -12.31 18.73 9.46
CA ALA A 143 -12.37 17.43 10.10
C ALA A 143 -11.26 17.20 11.14
N ILE A 144 -10.22 18.04 11.16
CA ILE A 144 -9.13 17.94 12.14
C ILE A 144 -9.62 18.34 13.54
N ARG A 145 -9.39 17.47 14.52
CA ARG A 145 -9.78 17.62 15.93
C ARG A 145 -8.54 17.64 16.82
N PRO A 146 -8.65 18.10 18.10
CA PRO A 146 -7.51 18.07 19.03
C PRO A 146 -6.88 16.68 19.20
N ASN A 147 -7.68 15.61 19.13
CA ASN A 147 -7.23 14.22 19.20
C ASN A 147 -6.91 13.60 17.84
N THR A 148 -6.90 14.36 16.75
CA THR A 148 -6.47 13.83 15.43
C THR A 148 -4.99 13.44 15.51
N ARG A 149 -4.65 12.29 14.89
CA ARG A 149 -3.32 11.69 14.92
C ARG A 149 -2.66 11.58 13.56
N ALA A 150 -3.42 11.53 12.48
CA ALA A 150 -2.89 11.53 11.12
C ALA A 150 -3.97 11.88 10.09
N ILE A 151 -3.51 12.24 8.89
CA ILE A 151 -4.31 12.18 7.67
C ILE A 151 -3.91 10.89 6.95
N TYR A 152 -4.89 10.09 6.52
CA TYR A 152 -4.69 8.82 5.82
C TYR A 152 -5.26 8.87 4.39
N ILE A 153 -4.42 8.57 3.40
CA ILE A 153 -4.80 8.59 1.97
C ILE A 153 -4.21 7.41 1.20
N GLU A 154 -4.71 7.18 0.00
CA GLU A 154 -4.12 6.30 -1.02
C GLU A 154 -3.58 7.12 -2.18
N THR A 155 -2.46 6.71 -2.80
CA THR A 155 -1.90 7.38 -3.99
C THR A 155 -2.80 7.25 -5.22
N LEU A 156 -3.48 6.12 -5.33
CA LEU A 156 -4.47 5.80 -6.34
C LEU A 156 -5.63 5.10 -5.65
N GLY A 157 -6.77 5.75 -5.58
CA GLY A 157 -7.97 5.25 -4.90
C GLY A 157 -8.57 4.01 -5.55
N ASN A 158 -9.17 3.16 -4.75
CA ASN A 158 -9.84 1.93 -5.20
C ASN A 158 -11.37 2.09 -5.05
N PRO A 159 -12.17 1.96 -6.13
CA PRO A 159 -11.82 1.33 -7.42
C PRO A 159 -11.46 2.29 -8.56
N ASN A 160 -11.65 3.59 -8.41
CA ASN A 160 -11.73 4.55 -9.53
C ASN A 160 -10.40 5.23 -9.87
N SER A 161 -9.28 4.88 -9.22
CA SER A 161 -7.95 5.48 -9.43
C SER A 161 -7.90 7.01 -9.25
N ASP A 162 -8.71 7.56 -8.34
CA ASP A 162 -8.64 8.99 -8.00
C ASP A 162 -7.34 9.33 -7.29
N ILE A 163 -6.81 10.53 -7.58
CA ILE A 163 -5.48 10.96 -7.16
C ILE A 163 -5.60 12.19 -6.24
N PRO A 164 -5.19 12.09 -4.96
CA PRO A 164 -5.13 13.25 -4.06
C PRO A 164 -3.95 14.18 -4.39
N ASP A 165 -4.06 15.47 -4.03
CA ASP A 165 -2.89 16.37 -4.03
C ASP A 165 -2.04 16.11 -2.78
N ILE A 166 -1.06 15.23 -2.92
CA ILE A 166 -0.22 14.74 -1.81
C ILE A 166 0.57 15.90 -1.20
N ASP A 167 1.14 16.81 -2.02
CA ASP A 167 1.92 17.95 -1.51
C ASP A 167 1.05 18.88 -0.64
N ALA A 168 -0.16 19.18 -1.09
CA ALA A 168 -1.08 20.05 -0.34
C ALA A 168 -1.55 19.41 0.96
N LEU A 169 -1.83 18.11 0.94
CA LEU A 169 -2.24 17.35 2.13
C LEU A 169 -1.10 17.18 3.13
N ALA A 170 0.13 16.98 2.67
CA ALA A 170 1.30 16.94 3.54
C ALA A 170 1.51 18.29 4.24
N ALA A 171 1.44 19.39 3.49
CA ALA A 171 1.55 20.73 4.04
C ALA A 171 0.44 21.00 5.09
N LEU A 172 -0.79 20.58 4.81
CA LEU A 172 -1.91 20.71 5.75
C LEU A 172 -1.70 19.85 7.02
N ALA A 173 -1.30 18.58 6.87
CA ALA A 173 -1.02 17.70 8.00
C ALA A 173 0.07 18.29 8.90
N HIS A 174 1.19 18.71 8.32
CA HIS A 174 2.32 19.27 9.05
C HIS A 174 1.97 20.58 9.76
N LYS A 175 1.13 21.43 9.17
CA LYS A 175 0.59 22.65 9.83
C LYS A 175 -0.05 22.35 11.19
N TYR A 176 -0.66 21.18 11.35
CA TYR A 176 -1.31 20.73 12.59
C TYR A 176 -0.44 19.77 13.42
N GLY A 177 0.82 19.56 13.06
CA GLY A 177 1.72 18.63 13.74
C GLY A 177 1.25 17.18 13.62
N LEU A 178 0.70 16.81 12.46
CA LEU A 178 0.21 15.49 12.12
C LEU A 178 1.09 14.87 11.03
N PRO A 179 1.40 13.57 11.08
CA PRO A 179 2.00 12.88 9.93
C PRO A 179 0.96 12.65 8.83
N LEU A 180 1.42 12.65 7.58
CA LEU A 180 0.69 12.13 6.45
C LEU A 180 1.02 10.65 6.26
N VAL A 181 0.02 9.78 6.35
CA VAL A 181 0.12 8.35 6.09
C VAL A 181 -0.44 8.07 4.69
N VAL A 182 0.35 7.43 3.85
CA VAL A 182 -0.01 7.16 2.46
C VAL A 182 0.06 5.67 2.17
N ASP A 183 -1.04 5.07 1.75
CA ASP A 183 -1.03 3.74 1.16
C ASP A 183 -0.61 3.84 -0.32
N ASN A 184 0.59 3.34 -0.60
CA ASN A 184 1.18 3.37 -1.95
C ASN A 184 1.11 2.01 -2.66
N THR A 185 0.15 1.18 -2.28
CA THR A 185 -0.03 -0.17 -2.84
C THR A 185 -0.19 -0.15 -4.36
N PHE A 186 -0.98 0.78 -4.91
CA PHE A 186 -1.23 0.87 -6.35
C PHE A 186 -0.18 1.73 -7.09
N GLY A 187 0.35 2.75 -6.43
CA GLY A 187 1.42 3.58 -6.99
C GLY A 187 2.74 2.83 -7.10
N THR A 188 3.08 2.05 -6.11
CA THR A 188 4.40 1.43 -5.91
C THR A 188 5.55 2.44 -5.89
N PRO A 189 6.70 2.11 -5.30
CA PRO A 189 7.84 3.03 -5.30
C PRO A 189 8.44 3.28 -6.70
N TYR A 190 8.01 2.51 -7.71
CA TYR A 190 8.45 2.71 -9.09
C TYR A 190 7.69 3.83 -9.81
N LEU A 191 6.37 3.91 -9.63
CA LEU A 191 5.55 4.92 -10.32
C LEU A 191 5.51 6.25 -9.55
N ILE A 192 5.51 6.19 -8.20
CA ILE A 192 5.52 7.36 -7.33
C ILE A 192 6.19 7.04 -5.99
N ARG A 193 6.91 8.02 -5.43
CA ARG A 193 7.46 7.98 -4.07
C ARG A 193 6.80 9.04 -3.20
N PRO A 194 5.77 8.71 -2.43
CA PRO A 194 5.06 9.70 -1.62
C PRO A 194 5.94 10.45 -0.62
N ILE A 195 7.05 9.85 -0.17
CA ILE A 195 8.03 10.50 0.73
C ILE A 195 8.69 11.72 0.07
N GLU A 196 8.84 11.73 -1.25
CA GLU A 196 9.34 12.88 -2.00
C GLU A 196 8.31 14.03 -2.05
N HIS A 197 7.03 13.71 -1.77
CA HIS A 197 5.90 14.62 -1.72
C HIS A 197 5.40 14.92 -0.31
N GLY A 198 6.23 14.64 0.71
CA GLY A 198 5.94 14.99 2.10
C GLY A 198 5.21 13.93 2.92
N ALA A 199 4.98 12.73 2.40
CA ALA A 199 4.50 11.63 3.22
C ALA A 199 5.52 11.27 4.31
N ASP A 200 5.01 11.00 5.51
CA ASP A 200 5.84 10.63 6.65
C ASP A 200 5.91 9.12 6.82
N ILE A 201 4.79 8.45 6.60
CA ILE A 201 4.66 7.00 6.67
C ILE A 201 4.03 6.51 5.37
N VAL A 202 4.64 5.49 4.77
CA VAL A 202 4.10 4.81 3.59
C VAL A 202 3.78 3.36 3.96
N VAL A 203 2.60 2.88 3.54
CA VAL A 203 2.21 1.48 3.71
C VAL A 203 2.01 0.80 2.36
N HIS A 204 2.24 -0.50 2.34
CA HIS A 204 1.99 -1.34 1.17
C HIS A 204 1.30 -2.65 1.56
N SER A 205 0.30 -3.03 0.82
CA SER A 205 -0.01 -4.45 0.65
C SER A 205 1.00 -5.03 -0.36
N ALA A 206 2.08 -5.63 0.15
CA ALA A 206 3.11 -6.25 -0.69
C ALA A 206 2.57 -7.46 -1.49
N THR A 207 1.40 -7.98 -1.11
CA THR A 207 0.60 -8.98 -1.82
C THR A 207 0.33 -8.58 -3.27
N LYS A 208 0.20 -7.27 -3.54
CA LYS A 208 -0.21 -6.68 -4.82
C LYS A 208 0.99 -6.54 -5.76
N PHE A 209 1.20 -5.40 -6.39
CA PHE A 209 2.28 -5.19 -7.37
C PHE A 209 3.68 -5.56 -6.88
N LEU A 210 4.02 -5.35 -5.59
CA LEU A 210 5.35 -5.69 -5.09
C LEU A 210 5.65 -7.18 -5.28
N GLY A 211 4.75 -8.06 -4.86
CA GLY A 211 4.83 -9.49 -5.14
C GLY A 211 4.46 -9.84 -6.58
N GLY A 212 3.34 -9.32 -7.04
CA GLY A 212 2.88 -9.31 -8.43
C GLY A 212 2.31 -10.63 -8.97
N HIS A 213 2.34 -11.72 -8.21
CA HIS A 213 2.02 -13.06 -8.72
C HIS A 213 0.88 -13.76 -7.97
N GLY A 214 0.27 -13.11 -6.98
CA GLY A 214 -0.80 -13.70 -6.18
C GLY A 214 -0.39 -14.92 -5.35
N THR A 215 0.91 -15.11 -5.09
CA THR A 215 1.46 -16.32 -4.47
C THR A 215 1.56 -16.25 -2.95
N THR A 216 1.63 -15.04 -2.39
CA THR A 216 1.80 -14.86 -0.94
C THR A 216 1.22 -13.54 -0.46
N LEU A 217 0.79 -13.50 0.79
CA LEU A 217 0.43 -12.28 1.49
C LEU A 217 1.67 -11.61 2.08
N GLY A 218 1.63 -10.29 2.20
CA GLY A 218 2.61 -9.50 2.92
C GLY A 218 2.20 -8.05 3.02
N GLY A 219 2.74 -7.35 4.00
CA GLY A 219 2.62 -5.91 4.17
C GLY A 219 3.96 -5.29 4.48
N VAL A 220 4.12 -4.01 4.17
CA VAL A 220 5.32 -3.25 4.52
C VAL A 220 4.92 -1.87 5.01
N ILE A 221 5.56 -1.43 6.08
CA ILE A 221 5.48 -0.07 6.63
C ILE A 221 6.82 0.58 6.39
N VAL A 222 6.86 1.77 5.78
CA VAL A 222 8.08 2.54 5.53
C VAL A 222 8.04 3.84 6.31
N ASP A 223 9.09 4.12 7.06
CA ASP A 223 9.29 5.36 7.81
C ASP A 223 10.16 6.32 6.99
N SER A 224 9.68 7.54 6.75
CA SER A 224 10.45 8.56 6.06
C SER A 224 11.65 9.05 6.88
N GLY A 225 11.56 8.93 8.21
CA GLY A 225 12.52 9.49 9.16
C GLY A 225 12.50 11.01 9.27
N LYS A 226 11.52 11.68 8.67
CA LYS A 226 11.45 13.15 8.60
C LYS A 226 10.52 13.77 9.63
N PHE A 227 9.57 13.00 10.18
CA PHE A 227 8.58 13.51 11.12
C PHE A 227 9.18 13.62 12.54
N ASP A 228 8.99 14.79 13.18
CA ASP A 228 9.41 14.99 14.57
C ASP A 228 8.33 14.50 15.55
N TRP A 229 8.50 13.26 16.01
CA TRP A 229 7.57 12.59 16.93
C TRP A 229 7.44 13.24 18.29
N ALA A 230 8.41 14.06 18.70
CA ALA A 230 8.43 14.73 20.01
C ALA A 230 7.77 16.12 19.98
N ALA A 231 7.86 16.83 18.85
CA ALA A 231 7.50 18.25 18.76
C ALA A 231 6.04 18.56 19.14
N SER A 232 5.09 17.72 18.70
CA SER A 232 3.65 17.99 18.90
C SER A 232 3.11 17.50 20.26
N GLY A 233 3.85 16.66 20.98
CA GLY A 233 3.38 15.99 22.21
C GLY A 233 2.24 14.97 21.99
N LYS A 234 1.84 14.73 20.74
CA LYS A 234 0.70 13.84 20.40
C LYS A 234 1.05 12.35 20.39
N TYR A 235 2.35 12.00 20.36
CA TYR A 235 2.83 10.63 20.18
C TYR A 235 3.69 10.14 21.36
N PRO A 236 3.16 10.13 22.59
CA PRO A 236 3.94 9.76 23.78
C PRO A 236 4.44 8.31 23.74
N ALA A 237 3.74 7.40 23.08
CA ALA A 237 4.18 6.01 22.93
C ALA A 237 5.52 5.85 22.21
N ILE A 238 5.86 6.81 21.32
CA ILE A 238 7.10 6.82 20.55
C ILE A 238 8.14 7.70 21.20
N ALA A 239 7.73 8.90 21.68
CA ALA A 239 8.62 9.95 22.13
C ALA A 239 8.91 9.94 23.64
N ALA A 240 7.96 9.48 24.47
CA ALA A 240 8.15 9.44 25.92
C ALA A 240 8.88 8.17 26.38
N PRO A 241 9.46 8.17 27.60
CA PRO A 241 10.05 7.00 28.22
C PRO A 241 9.08 5.81 28.27
N ASN A 242 9.50 4.66 27.76
CA ASN A 242 8.68 3.44 27.70
C ASN A 242 8.96 2.54 28.90
N PRO A 243 7.96 2.19 29.73
CA PRO A 243 8.14 1.33 30.90
C PRO A 243 8.64 -0.08 30.56
N SER A 244 8.21 -0.65 29.41
CA SER A 244 8.64 -1.99 28.96
C SER A 244 10.11 -2.01 28.48
N TYR A 245 10.73 -0.85 28.27
CA TYR A 245 12.10 -0.70 27.83
C TYR A 245 12.92 0.14 28.83
N HIS A 246 12.71 -0.08 30.13
CA HIS A 246 13.47 0.54 31.23
C HIS A 246 13.53 2.08 31.15
N GLY A 247 12.47 2.72 30.64
CA GLY A 247 12.41 4.17 30.53
C GLY A 247 13.12 4.77 29.29
N VAL A 248 13.59 3.95 28.36
CA VAL A 248 14.13 4.46 27.08
C VAL A 248 12.98 4.82 26.14
N SER A 249 13.05 5.99 25.47
CA SER A 249 12.12 6.34 24.40
C SER A 249 12.63 5.81 23.04
N PHE A 250 11.69 5.54 22.11
CA PHE A 250 12.07 5.07 20.79
C PHE A 250 12.75 6.15 19.95
N VAL A 251 12.41 7.42 20.17
CA VAL A 251 13.13 8.56 19.56
C VAL A 251 14.60 8.57 19.99
N ALA A 252 14.88 8.34 21.28
CA ALA A 252 16.26 8.29 21.77
C ALA A 252 17.00 7.03 21.30
N ALA A 253 16.32 5.88 21.22
CA ALA A 253 16.94 4.60 20.87
C ALA A 253 17.20 4.43 19.35
N ALA A 254 16.31 4.94 18.49
CA ALA A 254 16.31 4.66 17.06
C ALA A 254 16.35 5.92 16.16
N GLY A 255 16.30 7.13 16.76
CA GLY A 255 16.36 8.37 16.00
C GLY A 255 15.32 8.44 14.88
N PRO A 256 15.73 8.63 13.62
CA PRO A 256 14.82 8.75 12.49
C PRO A 256 13.94 7.49 12.24
N ALA A 257 14.37 6.31 12.69
CA ALA A 257 13.64 5.06 12.54
C ALA A 257 12.73 4.75 13.75
N ALA A 258 12.41 5.74 14.58
CA ALA A 258 11.69 5.57 15.84
C ALA A 258 10.31 4.91 15.64
N PHE A 259 9.58 5.27 14.59
CA PHE A 259 8.24 4.78 14.34
C PHE A 259 8.21 3.28 14.03
N VAL A 260 8.97 2.84 13.05
CA VAL A 260 9.00 1.39 12.71
C VAL A 260 9.65 0.57 13.82
N THR A 261 10.61 1.14 14.56
CA THR A 261 11.21 0.49 15.72
C THR A 261 10.20 0.29 16.84
N TYR A 262 9.37 1.29 17.12
CA TYR A 262 8.26 1.16 18.07
C TYR A 262 7.30 0.04 17.66
N ILE A 263 6.86 0.03 16.40
CA ILE A 263 5.93 -1.01 15.92
C ILE A 263 6.57 -2.40 16.05
N ARG A 264 7.82 -2.57 15.65
CA ARG A 264 8.57 -3.84 15.77
C ARG A 264 8.67 -4.30 17.22
N ALA A 265 9.11 -3.40 18.09
CA ALA A 265 9.45 -3.73 19.47
C ALA A 265 8.23 -3.88 20.38
N VAL A 266 7.08 -3.31 20.03
CA VAL A 266 5.84 -3.33 20.83
C VAL A 266 4.75 -4.10 20.09
N LEU A 267 4.18 -3.56 19.01
CA LEU A 267 2.99 -4.13 18.38
C LEU A 267 3.29 -5.48 17.73
N LEU A 268 4.29 -5.58 16.90
CA LEU A 268 4.67 -6.85 16.25
C LEU A 268 5.10 -7.90 17.28
N ARG A 269 5.91 -7.50 18.27
CA ARG A 269 6.36 -8.41 19.34
C ARG A 269 5.19 -9.02 20.08
N ASP A 270 4.18 -8.21 20.43
CA ASP A 270 3.13 -8.60 21.37
C ASP A 270 1.91 -9.21 20.65
N THR A 271 1.61 -8.82 19.41
CA THR A 271 0.43 -9.29 18.66
C THR A 271 0.76 -10.27 17.53
N GLY A 272 2.01 -10.30 17.05
CA GLY A 272 2.56 -11.44 16.31
C GLY A 272 2.23 -11.53 14.82
N ALA A 273 1.82 -10.44 14.13
CA ALA A 273 1.58 -10.47 12.68
C ALA A 273 2.88 -10.49 11.85
N THR A 274 3.75 -11.43 12.16
CA THR A 274 5.06 -11.65 11.54
C THR A 274 4.92 -12.25 10.14
N ILE A 275 5.67 -11.71 9.18
CA ILE A 275 5.82 -12.33 7.87
C ILE A 275 6.75 -13.56 7.96
N SER A 276 6.46 -14.62 7.19
CA SER A 276 7.38 -15.75 7.12
C SER A 276 8.59 -15.43 6.23
N PRO A 277 9.77 -16.05 6.46
CA PRO A 277 10.91 -15.86 5.57
C PRO A 277 10.68 -16.40 4.15
N PHE A 278 9.82 -17.40 3.96
CA PHE A 278 9.39 -17.85 2.65
C PHE A 278 8.56 -16.80 1.92
N ALA A 279 7.60 -16.17 2.60
CA ALA A 279 6.83 -15.08 2.01
C ALA A 279 7.73 -13.88 1.67
N ALA A 280 8.65 -13.50 2.56
CA ALA A 280 9.62 -12.44 2.30
C ALA A 280 10.49 -12.75 1.06
N PHE A 281 10.95 -13.99 0.90
CA PHE A 281 11.69 -14.42 -0.27
C PHE A 281 10.87 -14.33 -1.55
N LEU A 282 9.61 -14.79 -1.55
CA LEU A 282 8.72 -14.69 -2.72
C LEU A 282 8.45 -13.22 -3.10
N LEU A 283 8.26 -12.35 -2.12
CA LEU A 283 8.11 -10.92 -2.36
C LEU A 283 9.37 -10.28 -2.94
N LEU A 284 10.56 -10.67 -2.46
CA LEU A 284 11.83 -10.24 -3.04
C LEU A 284 11.95 -10.61 -4.51
N GLN A 285 11.54 -11.82 -4.90
CA GLN A 285 11.51 -12.25 -6.31
C GLN A 285 10.60 -11.34 -7.15
N GLY A 286 9.45 -10.95 -6.61
CA GLY A 286 8.54 -10.00 -7.25
C GLY A 286 9.17 -8.61 -7.39
N VAL A 287 9.80 -8.10 -6.33
CA VAL A 287 10.43 -6.77 -6.32
C VAL A 287 11.57 -6.67 -7.34
N GLU A 288 12.34 -7.73 -7.55
CA GLU A 288 13.45 -7.73 -8.51
C GLU A 288 13.04 -7.44 -9.97
N THR A 289 11.77 -7.66 -10.31
CA THR A 289 11.22 -7.39 -11.65
C THR A 289 10.13 -6.32 -11.64
N LEU A 290 10.01 -5.54 -10.56
CA LEU A 290 8.92 -4.60 -10.37
C LEU A 290 8.83 -3.58 -11.52
N SER A 291 9.93 -2.92 -11.85
CA SER A 291 9.98 -1.91 -12.92
C SER A 291 9.54 -2.49 -14.28
N LEU A 292 10.06 -3.65 -14.65
CA LEU A 292 9.72 -4.32 -15.91
C LEU A 292 8.23 -4.67 -16.01
N ARG A 293 7.66 -5.14 -14.91
CA ARG A 293 6.24 -5.49 -14.85
C ARG A 293 5.36 -4.23 -14.91
N LEU A 294 5.71 -3.20 -14.16
CA LEU A 294 4.92 -1.96 -14.12
C LEU A 294 4.94 -1.25 -15.49
N ASP A 295 6.09 -1.22 -16.20
CA ASP A 295 6.14 -0.68 -17.55
C ASP A 295 5.16 -1.40 -18.49
N ARG A 296 5.09 -2.74 -18.42
CA ARG A 296 4.17 -3.52 -19.24
C ARG A 296 2.71 -3.32 -18.80
N HIS A 297 2.42 -3.27 -17.49
CA HIS A 297 1.09 -2.96 -16.99
C HIS A 297 0.60 -1.60 -17.49
N VAL A 298 1.43 -0.56 -17.42
CA VAL A 298 1.11 0.79 -17.86
C VAL A 298 0.92 0.85 -19.38
N GLU A 299 1.81 0.21 -20.14
CA GLU A 299 1.69 0.16 -21.61
C GLU A 299 0.37 -0.49 -22.05
N ASN A 300 0.04 -1.66 -21.48
CA ASN A 300 -1.20 -2.37 -21.79
C ASN A 300 -2.42 -1.53 -21.37
N THR A 301 -2.38 -0.92 -20.19
CA THR A 301 -3.47 -0.10 -19.67
C THR A 301 -3.79 1.08 -20.60
N LYS A 302 -2.79 1.79 -21.08
CA LYS A 302 -3.00 2.91 -22.02
C LYS A 302 -3.75 2.46 -23.28
N LYS A 303 -3.39 1.31 -23.83
CA LYS A 303 -4.04 0.74 -25.01
C LYS A 303 -5.48 0.27 -24.73
N VAL A 304 -5.72 -0.34 -23.55
CA VAL A 304 -7.08 -0.73 -23.13
C VAL A 304 -7.96 0.49 -22.87
N VAL A 305 -7.44 1.53 -22.20
CA VAL A 305 -8.18 2.79 -21.97
C VAL A 305 -8.56 3.43 -23.31
N GLU A 306 -7.62 3.50 -24.26
CA GLU A 306 -7.89 4.03 -25.60
C GLU A 306 -8.96 3.21 -26.34
N TYR A 307 -8.88 1.88 -26.28
CA TYR A 307 -9.87 0.98 -26.88
C TYR A 307 -11.25 1.16 -26.27
N LEU A 308 -11.37 1.13 -24.94
CA LEU A 308 -12.64 1.28 -24.24
C LEU A 308 -13.27 2.66 -24.47
N SER A 309 -12.46 3.74 -24.51
CA SER A 309 -12.96 5.10 -24.75
C SER A 309 -13.60 5.30 -26.12
N LYS A 310 -13.31 4.42 -27.08
CA LYS A 310 -13.87 4.45 -28.43
C LYS A 310 -14.98 3.42 -28.66
N HIS A 311 -15.18 2.53 -27.68
CA HIS A 311 -16.10 1.40 -27.87
C HIS A 311 -17.58 1.83 -27.72
N PRO A 312 -18.48 1.46 -28.69
CA PRO A 312 -19.86 1.94 -28.71
C PRO A 312 -20.72 1.50 -27.52
N LEU A 313 -20.38 0.41 -26.83
CA LEU A 313 -21.06 -0.07 -25.63
C LEU A 313 -20.48 0.47 -24.32
N VAL A 314 -19.48 1.33 -24.35
CA VAL A 314 -18.90 1.98 -23.16
C VAL A 314 -19.51 3.36 -23.00
N GLU A 315 -20.00 3.67 -21.81
CA GLU A 315 -20.54 5.00 -21.45
C GLU A 315 -19.43 5.92 -20.96
N LYS A 316 -18.52 5.38 -20.12
CA LYS A 316 -17.46 6.14 -19.47
C LYS A 316 -16.28 5.24 -19.13
N VAL A 317 -15.09 5.79 -19.23
CA VAL A 317 -13.87 5.20 -18.68
C VAL A 317 -13.36 6.10 -17.55
N ASN A 318 -13.18 5.56 -16.36
CA ASN A 318 -12.64 6.30 -15.21
C ASN A 318 -11.13 6.06 -15.11
N HIS A 319 -10.35 6.78 -15.93
CA HIS A 319 -8.89 6.68 -15.88
C HIS A 319 -8.25 8.07 -15.92
N PRO A 320 -7.34 8.40 -14.99
CA PRO A 320 -6.80 9.76 -14.84
C PRO A 320 -5.86 10.21 -15.99
N SER A 321 -5.47 9.30 -16.88
CA SER A 321 -4.74 9.70 -18.12
C SER A 321 -5.61 10.40 -19.15
N LEU A 322 -6.94 10.31 -19.03
CA LEU A 322 -7.86 10.98 -19.96
C LEU A 322 -7.89 12.48 -19.69
N PRO A 323 -7.82 13.34 -20.74
CA PRO A 323 -7.72 14.79 -20.56
C PRO A 323 -8.93 15.43 -19.86
N ASP A 324 -10.08 14.81 -19.92
CA ASP A 324 -11.33 15.26 -19.28
C ASP A 324 -11.51 14.73 -17.86
N HIS A 325 -10.58 13.90 -17.36
CA HIS A 325 -10.66 13.38 -15.99
C HIS A 325 -10.33 14.48 -14.97
N PRO A 326 -11.10 14.63 -13.88
CA PRO A 326 -10.90 15.71 -12.89
C PRO A 326 -9.49 15.79 -12.28
N GLN A 327 -8.79 14.66 -12.16
CA GLN A 327 -7.44 14.60 -11.62
C GLN A 327 -6.35 14.43 -12.70
N HIS A 328 -6.63 14.80 -13.96
CA HIS A 328 -5.65 14.67 -15.05
C HIS A 328 -4.35 15.42 -14.75
N ASP A 329 -4.43 16.66 -14.25
CA ASP A 329 -3.26 17.45 -13.91
C ASP A 329 -2.42 16.83 -12.79
N LEU A 330 -3.08 16.25 -11.76
CA LEU A 330 -2.40 15.51 -10.68
C LEU A 330 -1.75 14.23 -11.21
N TYR A 331 -2.42 13.54 -12.15
CA TYR A 331 -1.82 12.39 -12.82
C TYR A 331 -0.54 12.77 -13.57
N GLN A 332 -0.55 13.85 -14.33
CA GLN A 332 0.64 14.36 -15.03
C GLN A 332 1.76 14.74 -14.05
N LYS A 333 1.39 15.33 -12.90
CA LYS A 333 2.33 15.74 -11.85
C LYS A 333 2.99 14.55 -11.15
N TYR A 334 2.20 13.57 -10.70
CA TYR A 334 2.67 12.51 -9.81
C TYR A 334 3.08 11.22 -10.51
N PHE A 335 2.57 10.97 -11.71
CA PHE A 335 2.80 9.74 -12.46
C PHE A 335 3.42 10.00 -13.85
N PRO A 336 4.62 10.58 -13.93
CA PRO A 336 5.25 10.92 -15.23
C PRO A 336 5.53 9.67 -16.08
N ASN A 337 5.71 8.49 -15.44
CA ASN A 337 5.89 7.21 -16.12
C ASN A 337 4.56 6.49 -16.41
N GLY A 338 3.44 7.09 -16.01
CA GLY A 338 2.11 6.49 -16.08
C GLY A 338 1.73 5.73 -14.81
N GLY A 339 0.51 5.24 -14.75
CA GLY A 339 -0.05 4.52 -13.61
C GLY A 339 -1.49 4.11 -13.86
N GLY A 340 -2.15 3.56 -12.83
CA GLY A 340 -3.58 3.29 -12.87
C GLY A 340 -3.98 2.05 -13.67
N SER A 341 -3.17 0.98 -13.65
CA SER A 341 -3.57 -0.29 -14.32
C SER A 341 -4.77 -0.99 -13.66
N ILE A 342 -5.25 -0.42 -12.55
CA ILE A 342 -6.52 -0.80 -11.92
C ILE A 342 -7.44 0.40 -12.07
N PHE A 343 -8.53 0.24 -12.81
CA PHE A 343 -9.47 1.32 -13.09
C PHE A 343 -10.87 0.76 -13.36
N THR A 344 -11.86 1.63 -13.49
CA THR A 344 -13.24 1.25 -13.80
C THR A 344 -13.68 1.81 -15.13
N PHE A 345 -14.67 1.14 -15.72
CA PHE A 345 -15.46 1.68 -16.82
C PHE A 345 -16.95 1.34 -16.60
N GLU A 346 -17.82 2.10 -17.23
CA GLU A 346 -19.26 1.93 -17.21
C GLU A 346 -19.71 1.38 -18.57
N ILE A 347 -20.29 0.18 -18.58
CA ILE A 347 -20.88 -0.39 -19.78
C ILE A 347 -22.31 0.14 -19.98
N LYS A 348 -22.76 0.30 -21.23
CA LYS A 348 -24.17 0.67 -21.50
C LYS A 348 -25.11 -0.42 -21.01
N GLY A 349 -26.14 -0.01 -20.25
CA GLY A 349 -27.09 -0.91 -19.63
C GLY A 349 -27.03 -0.87 -18.11
N GLY A 350 -27.14 -2.03 -17.48
CA GLY A 350 -27.15 -2.19 -16.01
C GLY A 350 -26.33 -3.38 -15.53
N VAL A 351 -26.76 -3.94 -14.40
CA VAL A 351 -26.12 -5.12 -13.80
C VAL A 351 -26.11 -6.32 -14.75
N LYS A 352 -27.19 -6.53 -15.53
CA LYS A 352 -27.30 -7.65 -16.45
C LYS A 352 -26.23 -7.61 -17.54
N GLU A 353 -26.04 -6.46 -18.15
CA GLU A 353 -25.03 -6.24 -19.19
C GLU A 353 -23.61 -6.35 -18.60
N ALA A 354 -23.38 -5.78 -17.42
CA ALA A 354 -22.08 -5.90 -16.73
C ALA A 354 -21.73 -7.35 -16.39
N HIS A 355 -22.68 -8.11 -15.84
CA HIS A 355 -22.46 -9.53 -15.54
C HIS A 355 -22.27 -10.35 -16.83
N THR A 356 -23.10 -10.12 -17.87
CA THR A 356 -22.94 -10.82 -19.14
C THR A 356 -21.56 -10.57 -19.78
N PHE A 357 -21.08 -9.31 -19.73
CA PHE A 357 -19.74 -8.97 -20.19
C PHE A 357 -18.67 -9.78 -19.43
N ILE A 358 -18.69 -9.76 -18.10
CA ILE A 358 -17.71 -10.42 -17.24
C ILE A 358 -17.71 -11.93 -17.44
N ASP A 359 -18.88 -12.56 -17.47
CA ASP A 359 -19.05 -14.01 -17.53
C ASP A 359 -18.57 -14.62 -18.86
N HIS A 360 -18.34 -13.80 -19.90
CA HIS A 360 -17.84 -14.25 -21.22
C HIS A 360 -16.38 -13.93 -21.49
N LEU A 361 -15.67 -13.37 -20.48
CA LEU A 361 -14.22 -13.22 -20.56
C LEU A 361 -13.52 -14.56 -20.26
N GLU A 362 -12.44 -14.85 -20.97
CA GLU A 362 -11.68 -16.10 -20.83
C GLU A 362 -10.28 -15.88 -20.22
N ILE A 363 -9.65 -14.71 -20.50
CA ILE A 363 -8.33 -14.35 -19.98
C ILE A 363 -8.48 -13.65 -18.63
N PHE A 364 -9.42 -12.72 -18.52
CA PHE A 364 -9.66 -12.01 -17.27
C PHE A 364 -10.26 -12.95 -16.23
N SER A 365 -9.56 -13.16 -15.13
CA SER A 365 -10.08 -13.96 -14.03
C SER A 365 -11.04 -13.15 -13.15
N LEU A 366 -12.25 -13.63 -12.94
CA LEU A 366 -13.22 -13.06 -12.00
C LEU A 366 -12.86 -13.45 -10.57
N LEU A 367 -12.30 -12.51 -9.80
CA LEU A 367 -11.89 -12.74 -8.43
C LEU A 367 -11.66 -11.44 -7.65
N ALA A 368 -11.65 -11.54 -6.32
CA ALA A 368 -11.43 -10.43 -5.40
C ALA A 368 -9.94 -10.11 -5.18
N ASN A 369 -9.17 -9.88 -6.25
CA ASN A 369 -7.80 -9.42 -6.21
C ASN A 369 -7.56 -8.33 -7.25
N VAL A 370 -6.38 -7.73 -7.25
CA VAL A 370 -5.88 -6.72 -8.20
C VAL A 370 -4.36 -6.77 -8.25
N ALA A 371 -3.76 -6.11 -9.26
CA ALA A 371 -2.31 -5.92 -9.33
C ALA A 371 -1.53 -7.24 -9.44
N ASP A 372 -2.09 -8.21 -10.14
CA ASP A 372 -1.45 -9.45 -10.55
C ASP A 372 -0.87 -9.30 -11.97
N VAL A 373 0.14 -10.09 -12.32
CA VAL A 373 0.65 -10.17 -13.71
C VAL A 373 -0.42 -10.67 -14.68
N LYS A 374 -1.46 -11.34 -14.20
CA LYS A 374 -2.64 -11.76 -14.98
C LYS A 374 -3.72 -10.70 -14.90
N SER A 375 -4.44 -10.52 -15.99
CA SER A 375 -5.61 -9.64 -16.06
C SER A 375 -6.76 -10.15 -15.20
N LEU A 376 -7.36 -9.26 -14.40
CA LEU A 376 -8.44 -9.59 -13.46
C LEU A 376 -9.63 -8.66 -13.68
N VAL A 377 -10.82 -9.15 -13.37
CA VAL A 377 -12.08 -8.39 -13.47
C VAL A 377 -12.95 -8.64 -12.25
N ILE A 378 -13.76 -7.64 -11.87
CA ILE A 378 -14.81 -7.81 -10.88
C ILE A 378 -15.93 -6.79 -11.10
N HIS A 379 -17.14 -7.11 -10.63
CA HIS A 379 -18.27 -6.19 -10.53
C HIS A 379 -18.35 -5.62 -9.10
N PRO A 380 -17.87 -4.39 -8.83
CA PRO A 380 -17.73 -3.87 -7.47
C PRO A 380 -19.02 -3.86 -6.67
N ALA A 381 -20.12 -3.39 -7.27
CA ALA A 381 -21.39 -3.21 -6.59
C ALA A 381 -21.98 -4.51 -5.98
N THR A 382 -21.78 -5.66 -6.64
CA THR A 382 -22.32 -6.94 -6.15
C THR A 382 -21.29 -7.80 -5.43
N THR A 383 -20.05 -7.31 -5.24
CA THR A 383 -18.95 -8.09 -4.62
C THR A 383 -18.19 -7.29 -3.58
N THR A 384 -17.13 -6.59 -3.95
CA THR A 384 -16.21 -5.91 -3.01
C THR A 384 -16.85 -4.76 -2.24
N HIS A 385 -17.97 -4.21 -2.71
CA HIS A 385 -18.71 -3.11 -2.09
C HIS A 385 -20.17 -3.47 -1.81
N SER A 386 -20.50 -4.76 -1.79
CA SER A 386 -21.90 -5.25 -1.63
C SER A 386 -22.52 -4.94 -0.27
N GLN A 387 -21.72 -4.56 0.73
CA GLN A 387 -22.21 -4.11 2.04
C GLN A 387 -22.66 -2.64 2.05
N LEU A 388 -22.33 -1.85 1.02
CA LEU A 388 -22.74 -0.46 0.91
C LEU A 388 -24.17 -0.34 0.40
N THR A 389 -24.87 0.69 0.85
CA THR A 389 -26.17 1.07 0.30
C THR A 389 -26.02 1.63 -1.13
N GLU A 390 -27.10 1.71 -1.87
CA GLU A 390 -27.10 2.30 -3.23
C GLU A 390 -26.59 3.76 -3.22
N GLU A 391 -26.98 4.55 -2.21
CA GLU A 391 -26.53 5.93 -2.04
C GLU A 391 -25.01 6.00 -1.77
N GLU A 392 -24.49 5.15 -0.90
CA GLU A 392 -23.06 5.08 -0.61
C GLU A 392 -22.23 4.60 -1.81
N LEU A 393 -22.76 3.66 -2.61
CA LEU A 393 -22.13 3.23 -3.85
C LEU A 393 -22.01 4.40 -4.84
N LEU A 394 -23.10 5.15 -5.05
CA LEU A 394 -23.10 6.31 -5.93
C LEU A 394 -22.18 7.43 -5.45
N ASP A 395 -22.10 7.67 -4.13
CA ASP A 395 -21.17 8.64 -3.53
C ASP A 395 -19.70 8.25 -3.76
N GLN A 396 -19.41 6.95 -3.88
CA GLN A 396 -18.09 6.44 -4.26
C GLN A 396 -17.88 6.30 -5.78
N GLY A 397 -18.85 6.76 -6.59
CA GLY A 397 -18.80 6.70 -8.05
C GLY A 397 -18.96 5.29 -8.61
N ILE A 398 -19.61 4.39 -7.86
CA ILE A 398 -19.88 3.00 -8.28
C ILE A 398 -21.36 2.91 -8.69
N LYS A 399 -21.60 2.67 -9.97
CA LYS A 399 -22.94 2.47 -10.52
C LYS A 399 -23.25 0.98 -10.75
N PRO A 400 -24.52 0.60 -10.99
CA PRO A 400 -24.87 -0.79 -11.29
C PRO A 400 -24.20 -1.39 -12.53
N ASN A 401 -23.73 -0.54 -13.45
CA ASN A 401 -23.01 -0.93 -14.68
C ASN A 401 -21.50 -0.72 -14.61
N THR A 402 -20.95 -0.45 -13.42
CA THR A 402 -19.51 -0.27 -13.23
C THR A 402 -18.78 -1.60 -13.18
N ILE A 403 -17.74 -1.73 -14.01
CA ILE A 403 -16.84 -2.89 -14.06
C ILE A 403 -15.43 -2.40 -13.68
N ARG A 404 -14.75 -3.11 -12.77
CA ARG A 404 -13.34 -2.85 -12.44
C ARG A 404 -12.44 -3.84 -13.16
N LEU A 405 -11.46 -3.33 -13.86
CA LEU A 405 -10.37 -4.09 -14.47
C LEU A 405 -9.07 -3.91 -13.68
N SER A 406 -8.25 -4.95 -13.66
CA SER A 406 -6.84 -4.91 -13.30
C SER A 406 -6.08 -5.49 -14.47
N ILE A 407 -5.41 -4.63 -15.23
CA ILE A 407 -4.76 -5.01 -16.50
C ILE A 407 -3.43 -5.69 -16.20
N GLY A 408 -3.24 -6.87 -16.74
CA GLY A 408 -2.05 -7.69 -16.58
C GLY A 408 -0.96 -7.41 -17.61
N THR A 409 -0.04 -8.37 -17.72
CA THR A 409 1.14 -8.26 -18.58
C THR A 409 1.08 -9.15 -19.83
N GLU A 410 -0.09 -9.73 -20.13
CA GLU A 410 -0.35 -10.55 -21.29
C GLU A 410 -0.12 -9.74 -22.59
N HIS A 411 -0.12 -10.43 -23.74
CA HIS A 411 -0.04 -9.74 -25.02
C HIS A 411 -1.29 -8.88 -25.22
N ILE A 412 -1.10 -7.62 -25.64
CA ILE A 412 -2.21 -6.66 -25.73
C ILE A 412 -3.32 -7.09 -26.68
N ASP A 413 -2.98 -7.73 -27.80
CA ASP A 413 -3.98 -8.17 -28.77
C ASP A 413 -4.89 -9.26 -28.17
N ASP A 414 -4.35 -10.12 -27.31
CA ASP A 414 -5.14 -11.15 -26.61
C ASP A 414 -6.06 -10.51 -25.57
N ILE A 415 -5.57 -9.49 -24.82
CA ILE A 415 -6.41 -8.72 -23.88
C ILE A 415 -7.58 -8.07 -24.62
N LEU A 416 -7.32 -7.39 -25.74
CA LEU A 416 -8.36 -6.71 -26.50
C LEU A 416 -9.36 -7.70 -27.12
N ALA A 417 -8.87 -8.81 -27.65
CA ALA A 417 -9.73 -9.87 -28.20
C ALA A 417 -10.62 -10.51 -27.14
N ASP A 418 -10.14 -10.61 -25.90
CA ASP A 418 -10.95 -11.12 -24.78
C ASP A 418 -12.05 -10.13 -24.38
N LEU A 419 -11.74 -8.82 -24.31
CA LEU A 419 -12.75 -7.79 -24.11
C LEU A 419 -13.83 -7.78 -25.22
N ASP A 420 -13.43 -8.02 -26.49
CA ASP A 420 -14.36 -8.16 -27.62
C ASP A 420 -15.37 -9.32 -27.41
N LYS A 421 -14.96 -10.45 -26.82
CA LYS A 421 -15.89 -11.55 -26.50
C LYS A 421 -16.96 -11.10 -25.51
N GLY A 422 -16.58 -10.39 -24.44
CA GLY A 422 -17.52 -9.84 -23.48
C GLY A 422 -18.52 -8.88 -24.14
N PHE A 423 -18.04 -7.96 -24.99
CA PHE A 423 -18.91 -7.03 -25.70
C PHE A 423 -19.81 -7.72 -26.71
N ALA A 424 -19.33 -8.73 -27.45
CA ALA A 424 -20.16 -9.49 -28.38
C ALA A 424 -21.29 -10.24 -27.65
N ALA A 425 -21.05 -10.77 -26.48
CA ALA A 425 -22.09 -11.40 -25.66
C ALA A 425 -23.15 -10.39 -25.20
N VAL A 426 -22.77 -9.17 -24.84
CA VAL A 426 -23.72 -8.10 -24.48
C VAL A 426 -24.54 -7.67 -25.71
N GLN A 427 -23.96 -7.60 -26.90
CA GLN A 427 -24.71 -7.27 -28.14
C GLN A 427 -25.75 -8.33 -28.50
N ALA A 428 -25.57 -9.56 -28.03
CA ALA A 428 -26.47 -10.68 -28.29
C ALA A 428 -27.64 -10.78 -27.29
N LEU A 429 -27.68 -9.93 -26.25
CA LEU A 429 -28.79 -9.85 -25.26
C LEU A 429 -30.08 -9.26 -25.85
#